data_88b2ccec2e1a5bbbd0bb2a5d1ee7cc70
#
_entry.id   88b2ccec2e1a5bbbd0bb2a5d1ee7cc70
#
_cell.length_a   1.000
_cell.length_b   1.000
_cell.length_c   1.000
_cell.angle_alpha   90.00
_cell.angle_beta   90.00
_cell.angle_gamma   90.00
#
_symmetry.space_group_name_H-M   'P 1'
#
loop_
_entity.id
_entity.type
_entity.pdbx_description
1 polymer ?
#
loop_
_entity_poly.entity_id
_entity_poly.type
_entity_poly.pdbx_seq_one_letter_code
_entity_poly.pdbx_strand_id
1 'polypeptide(L)'
;MRRRTVSLPAVILITATSAAAQWINHPTPGIPRTADGKPNLTAPAPRTAEGKPDFSGLWAQRLTPYGLDVIQDPKDESIFLPAAEALFKKHLSDFRRDNPFSHCLPGGPFNMVFPGMHRIIQSPTVVALLYEFGGLHREVFLDGRQLPKDPNPTWLGYSVGGWDGDTLVVETAGFNDRTWLDMAGHPHSEQLRVTERFRRIDFGHIQHQITFEDPQTLTKPLTLSLVIDYAPDTEMLESICENERDSAHEVGKVSTGVELGSAILERYVGTYEFRGGSSALAAGIAGFMGRTQTVALIDGTLYLNALPLIPQSETRFDSTGAAAEFIVDTNGSVTGLILSQTEGDAKYDRKP
;
A
#
# COMPACT_ATOMS: atom_id res chain seq x y z
N MET A 1 -2.04 -52.77 -59.39
CA MET A 1 -1.69 -51.40 -58.96
C MET A 1 -2.51 -51.01 -57.75
N ARG A 2 -1.93 -51.12 -56.56
CA ARG A 2 -2.58 -50.69 -55.29
C ARG A 2 -2.08 -49.28 -54.93
N ARG A 3 -2.96 -48.28 -54.93
CA ARG A 3 -2.66 -46.91 -54.47
C ARG A 3 -2.61 -46.90 -52.96
N ARG A 4 -1.45 -46.57 -52.40
CA ARG A 4 -1.27 -46.28 -50.97
C ARG A 4 -1.70 -44.82 -50.71
N THR A 5 -2.77 -44.65 -49.97
CA THR A 5 -3.16 -43.32 -49.40
C THR A 5 -2.27 -43.07 -48.20
N VAL A 6 -1.50 -41.98 -48.29
CA VAL A 6 -0.71 -41.44 -47.16
C VAL A 6 -1.61 -40.46 -46.40
N SER A 7 -2.01 -40.85 -45.20
CA SER A 7 -2.71 -39.94 -44.27
C SER A 7 -1.68 -39.06 -43.58
N LEU A 8 -1.71 -37.74 -43.81
CA LEU A 8 -0.99 -36.75 -43.00
C LEU A 8 -1.72 -36.59 -41.67
N PRO A 9 -1.03 -36.62 -40.52
CA PRO A 9 -1.63 -36.25 -39.26
C PRO A 9 -1.82 -34.75 -39.23
N ALA A 10 -3.05 -34.30 -38.97
CA ALA A 10 -3.34 -32.88 -38.68
C ALA A 10 -2.72 -32.52 -37.32
N VAL A 11 -1.67 -31.71 -37.34
CA VAL A 11 -1.12 -31.11 -36.14
C VAL A 11 -2.09 -29.97 -35.73
N ILE A 12 -2.90 -30.24 -34.70
CA ILE A 12 -3.70 -29.20 -34.02
C ILE A 12 -2.74 -28.36 -33.23
N LEU A 13 -2.43 -27.17 -33.75
CA LEU A 13 -1.72 -26.12 -33.00
C LEU A 13 -2.70 -25.54 -31.96
N ILE A 14 -2.63 -26.07 -30.73
CA ILE A 14 -3.29 -25.43 -29.58
C ILE A 14 -2.48 -24.17 -29.28
N THR A 15 -2.92 -23.04 -29.80
CA THR A 15 -2.48 -21.75 -29.31
C THR A 15 -2.99 -21.62 -27.88
N ALA A 16 -2.11 -21.84 -26.91
CA ALA A 16 -2.37 -21.43 -25.54
C ALA A 16 -2.53 -19.89 -25.57
N THR A 17 -3.77 -19.44 -25.65
CA THR A 17 -4.08 -18.06 -25.26
C THR A 17 -3.72 -18.01 -23.76
N SER A 18 -2.66 -17.27 -23.43
CA SER A 18 -2.40 -16.89 -22.05
C SER A 18 -3.75 -16.43 -21.49
N ALA A 19 -4.21 -17.10 -20.43
CA ALA A 19 -5.36 -16.65 -19.68
C ALA A 19 -4.98 -15.27 -19.15
N ALA A 20 -5.37 -14.22 -19.89
CA ALA A 20 -5.30 -12.88 -19.39
C ALA A 20 -6.12 -12.85 -18.10
N ALA A 21 -5.53 -12.37 -17.02
CA ALA A 21 -6.26 -12.23 -15.77
C ALA A 21 -7.59 -11.53 -16.09
N GLN A 22 -8.66 -12.07 -15.56
CA GLN A 22 -10.05 -11.68 -15.94
C GLN A 22 -10.39 -10.19 -15.77
N TRP A 23 -9.49 -9.41 -15.18
CA TRP A 23 -9.62 -7.98 -14.84
C TRP A 23 -8.84 -7.05 -15.76
N ILE A 24 -8.14 -7.57 -16.76
CA ILE A 24 -7.30 -6.78 -17.65
C ILE A 24 -8.14 -6.28 -18.85
N ASN A 25 -8.05 -4.97 -19.12
CA ASN A 25 -8.63 -4.31 -20.28
C ASN A 25 -10.17 -4.33 -20.35
N HIS A 26 -10.85 -4.04 -19.24
CA HIS A 26 -12.27 -3.79 -19.25
C HIS A 26 -12.55 -2.31 -19.53
N PRO A 27 -12.96 -1.91 -20.76
CA PRO A 27 -13.14 -0.50 -21.08
C PRO A 27 -14.17 0.17 -20.16
N THR A 28 -13.79 1.23 -19.48
CA THR A 28 -14.69 2.02 -18.65
C THR A 28 -15.66 2.78 -19.57
N PRO A 29 -17.00 2.56 -19.43
CA PRO A 29 -17.98 3.26 -20.25
C PRO A 29 -18.03 4.76 -19.95
N GLY A 30 -18.29 5.57 -21.01
CA GLY A 30 -18.61 6.99 -20.86
C GLY A 30 -17.45 7.93 -20.53
N ILE A 31 -16.20 7.42 -20.47
CA ILE A 31 -15.03 8.27 -20.23
C ILE A 31 -14.55 8.96 -21.53
N PRO A 32 -14.00 10.18 -21.45
CA PRO A 32 -13.37 10.84 -22.60
C PRO A 32 -12.22 9.99 -23.14
N ARG A 33 -12.13 9.90 -24.49
CA ARG A 33 -11.03 9.21 -25.16
C ARG A 33 -10.41 10.10 -26.23
N THR A 34 -9.12 9.89 -26.46
CA THR A 34 -8.36 10.51 -27.54
C THR A 34 -8.71 9.84 -28.88
N ALA A 35 -8.26 10.41 -29.98
CA ALA A 35 -8.54 9.89 -31.32
C ALA A 35 -7.99 8.46 -31.55
N ASP A 36 -6.96 8.06 -30.82
CA ASP A 36 -6.37 6.70 -30.81
C ASP A 36 -7.05 5.75 -29.81
N GLY A 37 -8.17 6.18 -29.20
CA GLY A 37 -9.00 5.37 -28.32
C GLY A 37 -8.52 5.27 -26.86
N LYS A 38 -7.42 5.90 -26.50
CA LYS A 38 -6.92 5.91 -25.12
C LYS A 38 -7.72 6.84 -24.23
N PRO A 39 -7.83 6.55 -22.92
CA PRO A 39 -8.45 7.48 -21.97
C PRO A 39 -7.80 8.87 -22.02
N ASN A 40 -8.61 9.93 -22.14
CA ASN A 40 -8.15 11.31 -22.08
C ASN A 40 -8.29 11.85 -20.66
N LEU A 41 -7.26 11.65 -19.86
CA LEU A 41 -7.24 12.02 -18.45
C LEU A 41 -7.12 13.53 -18.22
N THR A 42 -6.72 14.31 -19.24
CA THR A 42 -6.62 15.77 -19.19
C THR A 42 -7.86 16.49 -19.71
N ALA A 43 -8.92 15.75 -20.04
CA ALA A 43 -10.21 16.35 -20.39
C ALA A 43 -10.77 17.14 -19.19
N PRO A 44 -11.69 18.10 -19.41
CA PRO A 44 -12.33 18.84 -18.34
C PRO A 44 -12.95 17.94 -17.28
N ALA A 45 -12.84 18.33 -16.02
CA ALA A 45 -13.46 17.62 -14.91
C ALA A 45 -15.00 17.56 -15.09
N PRO A 46 -15.63 16.38 -14.93
CA PRO A 46 -17.08 16.27 -14.99
C PRO A 46 -17.74 16.94 -13.78
N ARG A 47 -19.00 17.30 -13.95
CA ARG A 47 -19.80 17.92 -12.89
C ARG A 47 -21.08 17.15 -12.65
N THR A 48 -21.55 17.17 -11.40
CA THR A 48 -22.86 16.67 -11.02
C THR A 48 -23.97 17.55 -11.55
N ALA A 49 -25.22 17.10 -11.43
CA ALA A 49 -26.39 17.88 -11.79
C ALA A 49 -26.51 19.21 -11.03
N GLU A 50 -25.96 19.24 -9.79
CA GLU A 50 -25.89 20.42 -8.93
C GLU A 50 -24.72 21.36 -9.27
N GLY A 51 -23.95 21.04 -10.33
CA GLY A 51 -22.81 21.84 -10.79
C GLY A 51 -21.52 21.67 -9.97
N LYS A 52 -21.48 20.79 -8.98
CA LYS A 52 -20.26 20.48 -8.23
C LYS A 52 -19.36 19.53 -9.01
N PRO A 53 -18.03 19.55 -8.79
CA PRO A 53 -17.17 18.52 -9.35
C PRO A 53 -17.66 17.12 -8.97
N ASP A 54 -17.72 16.23 -9.96
CA ASP A 54 -18.10 14.84 -9.76
C ASP A 54 -16.83 14.04 -9.46
N PHE A 55 -16.72 13.47 -8.28
CA PHE A 55 -15.60 12.61 -7.87
C PHE A 55 -15.87 11.13 -8.12
N SER A 56 -17.05 10.76 -8.62
CA SER A 56 -17.40 9.34 -8.84
C SER A 56 -16.42 8.66 -9.78
N GLY A 57 -16.08 7.42 -9.46
CA GLY A 57 -15.17 6.63 -10.29
C GLY A 57 -14.22 5.76 -9.48
N LEU A 58 -13.33 5.09 -10.20
CA LEU A 58 -12.24 4.32 -9.62
C LEU A 58 -10.96 5.15 -9.66
N TRP A 59 -10.30 5.24 -8.54
CA TRP A 59 -9.15 6.09 -8.33
C TRP A 59 -8.01 5.31 -7.71
N ALA A 60 -6.78 5.69 -8.00
CA ALA A 60 -5.58 5.16 -7.39
C ALA A 60 -4.80 6.30 -6.73
N GLN A 61 -4.59 6.21 -5.43
CA GLN A 61 -3.67 7.11 -4.74
C GLN A 61 -2.28 6.92 -5.34
N ARG A 62 -1.68 8.01 -5.81
CA ARG A 62 -0.32 7.97 -6.36
C ARG A 62 0.66 7.53 -5.28
N LEU A 63 1.55 6.61 -5.63
CA LEU A 63 2.61 6.15 -4.73
C LEU A 63 3.46 7.35 -4.30
N THR A 64 3.51 7.60 -3.01
CA THR A 64 4.35 8.61 -2.39
C THR A 64 5.07 8.02 -1.18
N PRO A 65 6.20 8.58 -0.75
CA PRO A 65 6.88 8.13 0.47
C PRO A 65 6.05 8.28 1.74
N TYR A 66 5.02 9.15 1.75
CA TYR A 66 4.20 9.44 2.94
C TYR A 66 3.43 8.25 3.49
N GLY A 67 3.05 7.28 2.64
CA GLY A 67 2.45 6.04 3.13
C GLY A 67 3.44 5.18 3.92
N LEU A 68 4.73 5.27 3.65
CA LEU A 68 5.77 4.60 4.43
C LEU A 68 6.13 5.38 5.68
N ASP A 69 6.32 6.68 5.53
CA ASP A 69 6.75 7.60 6.58
C ASP A 69 6.12 8.97 6.29
N VAL A 70 5.27 9.44 7.18
CA VAL A 70 4.66 10.78 7.04
C VAL A 70 5.68 11.91 7.24
N ILE A 71 6.83 11.59 7.82
CA ILE A 71 7.96 12.50 8.00
C ILE A 71 9.01 12.21 6.93
N GLN A 72 9.13 13.09 5.94
CA GLN A 72 10.09 12.93 4.85
C GLN A 72 11.44 13.58 5.12
N ASP A 73 11.48 14.63 5.92
CA ASP A 73 12.73 15.25 6.38
C ASP A 73 12.95 14.88 7.86
N PRO A 74 14.03 14.16 8.21
CA PRO A 74 14.35 13.84 9.60
C PRO A 74 14.43 15.05 10.54
N LYS A 75 14.62 16.25 10.01
CA LYS A 75 14.56 17.48 10.81
C LYS A 75 13.15 17.80 11.30
N ASP A 76 12.13 17.23 10.68
CA ASP A 76 10.73 17.40 11.06
C ASP A 76 10.27 16.39 12.11
N GLU A 77 11.11 15.42 12.55
CA GLU A 77 10.79 14.51 13.65
C GLU A 77 10.46 15.24 14.95
N SER A 78 10.97 16.47 15.14
CA SER A 78 10.63 17.34 16.26
C SER A 78 9.15 17.79 16.30
N ILE A 79 8.37 17.41 15.30
CA ILE A 79 6.91 17.65 15.29
C ILE A 79 6.17 16.79 16.31
N PHE A 80 6.74 15.62 16.70
CA PHE A 80 6.10 14.75 17.69
C PHE A 80 6.41 15.19 19.13
N LEU A 81 5.41 15.08 19.99
CA LEU A 81 5.58 15.26 21.43
C LEU A 81 6.46 14.13 21.99
N PRO A 82 7.19 14.36 23.11
CA PRO A 82 8.13 13.39 23.63
C PRO A 82 7.55 11.99 23.90
N ALA A 83 6.29 11.91 24.33
CA ALA A 83 5.62 10.62 24.57
C ALA A 83 5.35 9.86 23.26
N ALA A 84 4.90 10.56 22.21
CA ALA A 84 4.67 9.99 20.89
C ALA A 84 5.99 9.57 20.23
N GLU A 85 7.04 10.39 20.36
CA GLU A 85 8.37 10.04 19.88
C GLU A 85 8.94 8.79 20.60
N ALA A 86 8.73 8.68 21.91
CA ALA A 86 9.14 7.50 22.67
C ALA A 86 8.39 6.24 22.22
N LEU A 87 7.08 6.35 21.93
CA LEU A 87 6.28 5.25 21.43
C LEU A 87 6.72 4.86 20.02
N PHE A 88 6.98 5.82 19.15
CA PHE A 88 7.54 5.57 17.82
C PHE A 88 8.89 4.82 17.89
N LYS A 89 9.81 5.28 18.74
CA LYS A 89 11.09 4.60 18.98
C LYS A 89 10.91 3.18 19.50
N LYS A 90 9.89 2.95 20.35
CA LYS A 90 9.53 1.62 20.79
C LYS A 90 9.07 0.76 19.62
N HIS A 91 8.16 1.25 18.77
CA HIS A 91 7.74 0.51 17.58
C HIS A 91 8.93 0.13 16.68
N LEU A 92 9.89 1.03 16.50
CA LEU A 92 11.11 0.74 15.76
C LEU A 92 11.97 -0.35 16.44
N SER A 93 12.20 -0.24 17.75
CA SER A 93 13.02 -1.20 18.51
C SER A 93 12.38 -2.58 18.59
N ASP A 94 11.06 -2.65 18.59
CA ASP A 94 10.27 -3.90 18.57
C ASP A 94 10.06 -4.40 17.13
N PHE A 95 10.77 -3.84 16.13
CA PHE A 95 10.65 -4.20 14.71
C PHE A 95 9.24 -4.08 14.16
N ARG A 96 8.45 -3.16 14.70
CA ARG A 96 7.06 -2.92 14.30
C ARG A 96 6.17 -4.17 14.40
N ARG A 97 6.45 -5.08 15.33
CA ARG A 97 5.67 -6.32 15.54
C ARG A 97 4.19 -6.03 15.75
N ASP A 98 3.88 -4.91 16.41
CA ASP A 98 2.51 -4.49 16.70
C ASP A 98 1.88 -3.68 15.55
N ASN A 99 2.47 -3.75 14.33
CA ASN A 99 1.88 -3.09 13.17
C ASN A 99 0.45 -3.62 12.96
N PRO A 100 -0.57 -2.73 12.98
CA PRO A 100 -1.97 -3.14 12.84
C PRO A 100 -2.25 -3.99 11.60
N PHE A 101 -1.58 -3.69 10.48
CA PHE A 101 -1.72 -4.46 9.24
C PHE A 101 -1.24 -5.90 9.36
N SER A 102 -0.16 -6.13 10.10
CA SER A 102 0.36 -7.48 10.35
C SER A 102 -0.62 -8.34 11.16
N HIS A 103 -1.61 -7.71 11.80
CA HIS A 103 -2.66 -8.34 12.57
C HIS A 103 -4.04 -8.25 11.90
N CYS A 104 -4.09 -7.93 10.62
CA CYS A 104 -5.33 -7.75 9.84
C CYS A 104 -6.31 -6.74 10.46
N LEU A 105 -5.81 -5.76 11.17
CA LEU A 105 -6.62 -4.66 11.69
C LEU A 105 -6.80 -3.58 10.61
N PRO A 106 -7.91 -2.85 10.62
CA PRO A 106 -8.10 -1.70 9.74
C PRO A 106 -6.97 -0.67 9.91
N GLY A 107 -6.56 -0.03 8.81
CA GLY A 107 -5.43 0.90 8.85
C GLY A 107 -5.73 2.27 9.47
N GLY A 108 -6.99 2.59 9.67
CA GLY A 108 -7.36 3.90 10.24
C GLY A 108 -6.95 5.07 9.35
N PRO A 109 -6.34 6.14 9.93
CA PRO A 109 -5.89 7.31 9.17
C PRO A 109 -4.89 6.96 8.07
N PHE A 110 -4.11 5.91 8.21
CA PHE A 110 -3.20 5.40 7.20
C PHE A 110 -3.88 5.13 5.86
N ASN A 111 -5.13 4.61 5.85
CA ASN A 111 -5.88 4.38 4.61
C ASN A 111 -6.12 5.66 3.80
N MET A 112 -6.00 6.84 4.41
CA MET A 112 -6.19 8.13 3.75
C MET A 112 -4.93 8.59 2.98
N VAL A 113 -3.77 8.03 3.29
CA VAL A 113 -2.48 8.37 2.67
C VAL A 113 -1.81 7.21 1.94
N PHE A 114 -2.27 5.98 2.16
CA PHE A 114 -1.70 4.79 1.56
C PHE A 114 -1.99 4.71 0.06
N PRO A 115 -0.98 4.38 -0.76
CA PRO A 115 -1.20 4.16 -2.18
C PRO A 115 -2.03 2.89 -2.38
N GLY A 116 -3.21 3.04 -2.96
CA GLY A 116 -4.11 1.93 -3.22
C GLY A 116 -5.32 2.39 -4.02
N MET A 117 -6.03 1.43 -4.58
CA MET A 117 -7.26 1.73 -5.32
C MET A 117 -8.40 1.96 -4.35
N HIS A 118 -9.24 2.92 -4.70
CA HIS A 118 -10.51 3.15 -4.02
C HIS A 118 -11.57 3.65 -5.01
N ARG A 119 -12.79 3.26 -4.76
CA ARG A 119 -13.95 3.75 -5.52
C ARG A 119 -14.63 4.87 -4.74
N ILE A 120 -14.86 5.97 -5.42
CA ILE A 120 -15.69 7.06 -4.90
C ILE A 120 -17.08 6.94 -5.52
N ILE A 121 -18.11 6.97 -4.67
CA ILE A 121 -19.50 7.05 -5.05
C ILE A 121 -20.06 8.34 -4.44
N GLN A 122 -20.47 9.26 -5.30
CA GLN A 122 -20.95 10.57 -4.86
C GLN A 122 -22.45 10.71 -5.08
N SER A 123 -23.12 11.19 -4.04
CA SER A 123 -24.49 11.66 -4.09
C SER A 123 -24.58 13.08 -3.54
N PRO A 124 -25.73 13.77 -3.64
CA PRO A 124 -25.87 15.12 -3.07
C PRO A 124 -25.67 15.21 -1.56
N THR A 125 -25.87 14.11 -0.83
CA THR A 125 -25.85 14.09 0.65
C THR A 125 -24.75 13.23 1.25
N VAL A 126 -24.11 12.36 0.47
CA VAL A 126 -23.07 11.44 0.94
C VAL A 126 -22.03 11.21 -0.16
N VAL A 127 -20.78 11.21 0.23
CA VAL A 127 -19.69 10.62 -0.55
C VAL A 127 -19.21 9.36 0.17
N ALA A 128 -19.26 8.21 -0.51
CA ALA A 128 -18.73 6.95 0.00
C ALA A 128 -17.39 6.64 -0.68
N LEU A 129 -16.37 6.35 0.13
CA LEU A 129 -15.07 5.85 -0.31
C LEU A 129 -14.98 4.37 0.04
N LEU A 130 -14.83 3.52 -0.97
CA LEU A 130 -14.62 2.08 -0.83
C LEU A 130 -13.15 1.81 -1.10
N TYR A 131 -12.40 1.41 -0.09
CA TYR A 131 -10.98 1.11 -0.22
C TYR A 131 -10.78 -0.36 -0.62
N GLU A 132 -9.97 -0.62 -1.64
CA GLU A 132 -9.58 -1.98 -2.00
C GLU A 132 -8.78 -2.60 -0.86
N PHE A 133 -7.79 -1.86 -0.37
CA PHE A 133 -6.95 -2.34 0.72
C PHE A 133 -7.74 -2.49 2.02
N GLY A 134 -7.85 -3.74 2.48
CA GLY A 134 -8.56 -4.10 3.70
C GLY A 134 -10.08 -4.14 3.57
N GLY A 135 -10.65 -3.95 2.36
CA GLY A 135 -12.10 -4.01 2.13
C GLY A 135 -12.92 -2.99 2.94
N LEU A 136 -12.33 -1.87 3.29
CA LEU A 136 -12.94 -0.86 4.16
C LEU A 136 -13.82 0.11 3.39
N HIS A 137 -14.75 0.73 4.09
CA HIS A 137 -15.55 1.83 3.54
C HIS A 137 -15.61 3.00 4.51
N ARG A 138 -15.78 4.19 3.96
CA ARG A 138 -15.92 5.44 4.71
C ARG A 138 -17.03 6.28 4.08
N GLU A 139 -17.93 6.80 4.91
CA GLU A 139 -18.97 7.72 4.50
C GLU A 139 -18.62 9.14 4.94
N VAL A 140 -18.75 10.07 4.01
CA VAL A 140 -18.62 11.51 4.26
C VAL A 140 -19.99 12.14 4.08
N PHE A 141 -20.58 12.64 5.15
CA PHE A 141 -21.94 13.21 5.13
C PHE A 141 -21.90 14.67 4.66
N LEU A 142 -22.69 14.98 3.62
CA LEU A 142 -22.79 16.30 3.00
C LEU A 142 -24.15 16.98 3.27
N ASP A 143 -24.94 16.46 4.17
CA ASP A 143 -26.31 16.91 4.47
C ASP A 143 -26.35 18.11 5.45
N GLY A 144 -25.20 18.72 5.74
CA GLY A 144 -25.11 19.90 6.62
C GLY A 144 -25.01 19.58 8.10
N ARG A 145 -24.97 18.29 8.47
CA ARG A 145 -24.72 17.91 9.87
C ARG A 145 -23.34 18.36 10.32
N GLN A 146 -23.21 18.62 11.61
CA GLN A 146 -21.96 19.00 12.22
C GLN A 146 -21.21 17.75 12.71
N LEU A 147 -19.87 17.85 12.72
CA LEU A 147 -19.05 16.84 13.37
C LEU A 147 -19.40 16.74 14.86
N PRO A 148 -19.72 15.56 15.40
CA PRO A 148 -19.99 15.37 16.81
C PRO A 148 -18.80 15.88 17.66
N LYS A 149 -19.10 16.46 18.83
CA LYS A 149 -18.04 16.92 19.75
C LYS A 149 -17.20 15.78 20.30
N ASP A 150 -17.84 14.64 20.55
CA ASP A 150 -17.26 13.42 21.11
C ASP A 150 -17.85 12.21 20.38
N PRO A 151 -17.37 11.94 19.14
CA PRO A 151 -17.84 10.78 18.41
C PRO A 151 -17.26 9.51 19.01
N ASN A 152 -18.02 8.42 18.97
CA ASN A 152 -17.52 7.12 19.39
C ASN A 152 -16.28 6.73 18.58
N PRO A 153 -15.18 6.27 19.21
CA PRO A 153 -13.98 5.88 18.51
C PRO A 153 -14.21 4.72 17.54
N THR A 154 -13.81 4.93 16.29
CA THR A 154 -13.87 3.94 15.22
C THR A 154 -12.52 3.88 14.49
N TRP A 155 -12.37 2.92 13.58
CA TRP A 155 -11.13 2.78 12.81
C TRP A 155 -10.89 3.95 11.84
N LEU A 156 -11.93 4.39 11.11
CA LEU A 156 -11.84 5.43 10.09
C LEU A 156 -12.43 6.78 10.53
N GLY A 157 -12.81 6.88 11.80
CA GLY A 157 -13.46 8.07 12.34
C GLY A 157 -14.88 8.29 11.80
N TYR A 158 -15.45 9.41 12.16
CA TYR A 158 -16.71 9.93 11.67
C TYR A 158 -16.46 11.17 10.82
N SER A 159 -16.96 11.20 9.57
CA SER A 159 -16.63 12.24 8.61
C SER A 159 -17.83 13.05 8.19
N VAL A 160 -17.69 14.37 8.22
CA VAL A 160 -18.62 15.33 7.62
C VAL A 160 -17.91 16.15 6.57
N GLY A 161 -18.62 16.61 5.57
CA GLY A 161 -18.02 17.39 4.49
C GLY A 161 -18.88 18.55 4.04
N GLY A 162 -18.25 19.46 3.33
CA GLY A 162 -18.90 20.61 2.72
C GLY A 162 -18.11 21.12 1.52
N TRP A 163 -18.75 21.97 0.74
CA TRP A 163 -18.14 22.54 -0.46
C TRP A 163 -17.59 23.95 -0.20
N ASP A 164 -16.29 24.12 -0.48
CA ASP A 164 -15.62 25.41 -0.57
C ASP A 164 -15.32 25.67 -2.07
N GLY A 165 -16.25 26.33 -2.75
CA GLY A 165 -16.22 26.45 -4.20
C GLY A 165 -16.28 25.10 -4.89
N ASP A 166 -15.20 24.74 -5.62
CA ASP A 166 -15.00 23.45 -6.30
C ASP A 166 -14.16 22.46 -5.47
N THR A 167 -13.89 22.78 -4.21
CA THR A 167 -13.14 21.92 -3.30
C THR A 167 -14.09 21.25 -2.32
N LEU A 168 -14.06 19.93 -2.24
CA LEU A 168 -14.70 19.18 -1.16
C LEU A 168 -13.79 19.23 0.06
N VAL A 169 -14.27 19.80 1.16
CA VAL A 169 -13.58 19.84 2.45
C VAL A 169 -14.24 18.81 3.36
N VAL A 170 -13.43 17.94 3.94
CA VAL A 170 -13.88 16.86 4.83
C VAL A 170 -13.20 17.00 6.17
N GLU A 171 -13.99 16.98 7.24
CA GLU A 171 -13.50 16.95 8.62
C GLU A 171 -13.84 15.59 9.24
N THR A 172 -12.86 14.98 9.89
CA THR A 172 -12.98 13.65 10.52
C THR A 172 -12.43 13.69 11.93
N ALA A 173 -13.14 13.08 12.86
CA ALA A 173 -12.70 12.84 14.24
C ALA A 173 -13.29 11.53 14.77
N GLY A 174 -12.90 11.12 15.98
CA GLY A 174 -13.35 9.87 16.59
C GLY A 174 -12.62 8.65 16.02
N PHE A 175 -11.33 8.79 15.83
CA PHE A 175 -10.45 7.64 15.60
C PHE A 175 -10.20 6.91 16.93
N ASN A 176 -10.07 5.58 16.88
CA ASN A 176 -9.45 4.87 17.99
C ASN A 176 -7.92 4.98 17.87
N ASP A 177 -7.19 4.80 18.97
CA ASP A 177 -5.73 4.91 19.04
C ASP A 177 -4.97 3.61 18.70
N ARG A 178 -5.66 2.64 18.06
CA ARG A 178 -5.14 1.30 17.78
C ARG A 178 -4.46 1.18 16.42
N THR A 179 -4.28 2.30 15.72
CA THR A 179 -3.68 2.37 14.39
C THR A 179 -2.51 3.34 14.37
N TRP A 180 -1.81 3.38 13.25
CA TRP A 180 -0.68 4.27 13.04
C TRP A 180 -0.98 5.26 11.91
N LEU A 181 -0.24 6.36 11.86
CA LEU A 181 -0.34 7.32 10.74
C LEU A 181 0.29 6.78 9.46
N ASP A 182 1.29 5.87 9.58
CA ASP A 182 2.09 5.35 8.47
C ASP A 182 2.66 3.96 8.78
N MET A 183 3.40 3.40 7.83
CA MET A 183 4.11 2.11 8.00
C MET A 183 5.35 2.23 8.89
N ALA A 184 5.90 3.43 9.09
CA ALA A 184 7.03 3.63 9.98
C ALA A 184 6.66 3.39 11.45
N GLY A 185 5.40 3.61 11.81
CA GLY A 185 4.88 3.37 13.16
C GLY A 185 4.65 4.64 13.96
N HIS A 186 4.44 5.78 13.28
CA HIS A 186 4.08 7.02 13.98
C HIS A 186 2.70 6.91 14.60
N PRO A 187 2.59 7.13 15.91
CA PRO A 187 1.32 6.98 16.62
C PRO A 187 0.41 8.19 16.44
N HIS A 188 -0.85 7.98 16.72
CA HIS A 188 -1.83 9.04 16.98
C HIS A 188 -2.66 8.71 18.22
N SER A 189 -3.43 9.67 18.71
CA SER A 189 -4.37 9.48 19.82
C SER A 189 -5.83 9.51 19.34
N GLU A 190 -6.76 9.24 20.25
CA GLU A 190 -8.20 9.42 20.00
C GLU A 190 -8.60 10.89 19.78
N GLN A 191 -7.71 11.84 20.09
CA GLN A 191 -7.94 13.27 19.83
C GLN A 191 -7.54 13.70 18.42
N LEU A 192 -7.06 12.75 17.59
CA LEU A 192 -6.74 13.02 16.21
C LEU A 192 -7.94 13.62 15.47
N ARG A 193 -7.71 14.73 14.80
CA ARG A 193 -8.58 15.33 13.80
C ARG A 193 -7.89 15.34 12.46
N VAL A 194 -8.64 15.04 11.43
CA VAL A 194 -8.14 15.06 10.06
C VAL A 194 -9.00 15.98 9.23
N THR A 195 -8.35 16.93 8.56
CA THR A 195 -8.99 17.78 7.55
C THR A 195 -8.46 17.41 6.17
N GLU A 196 -9.33 17.07 5.26
CA GLU A 196 -8.98 16.74 3.87
C GLU A 196 -9.60 17.75 2.92
N ARG A 197 -8.87 18.09 1.85
CA ARG A 197 -9.32 18.97 0.78
C ARG A 197 -9.11 18.27 -0.55
N PHE A 198 -10.20 17.90 -1.21
CA PHE A 198 -10.20 17.25 -2.53
C PHE A 198 -10.57 18.26 -3.60
N ARG A 199 -9.69 18.45 -4.58
CA ARG A 199 -9.93 19.31 -5.73
C ARG A 199 -9.69 18.52 -7.01
N ARG A 200 -10.75 18.24 -7.75
CA ARG A 200 -10.64 17.62 -9.08
C ARG A 200 -10.20 18.67 -10.09
N ILE A 201 -8.97 18.55 -10.61
CA ILE A 201 -8.37 19.58 -11.48
C ILE A 201 -8.69 19.33 -12.97
N ASP A 202 -8.87 18.08 -13.35
CA ASP A 202 -9.27 17.62 -14.67
C ASP A 202 -9.99 16.28 -14.56
N PHE A 203 -10.21 15.59 -15.68
CA PHE A 203 -10.90 14.30 -15.67
C PHE A 203 -10.16 13.26 -14.84
N GLY A 204 -8.84 13.21 -14.96
CA GLY A 204 -8.00 12.14 -14.44
C GLY A 204 -7.30 12.41 -13.11
N HIS A 205 -7.39 13.64 -12.56
CA HIS A 205 -6.55 13.97 -11.41
C HIS A 205 -7.31 14.72 -10.32
N ILE A 206 -7.10 14.28 -9.07
CA ILE A 206 -7.54 14.96 -7.86
C ILE A 206 -6.31 15.39 -7.07
N GLN A 207 -6.22 16.67 -6.76
CA GLN A 207 -5.32 17.17 -5.71
C GLN A 207 -5.97 16.84 -4.36
N HIS A 208 -5.24 16.19 -3.49
CA HIS A 208 -5.67 15.82 -2.15
C HIS A 208 -4.68 16.39 -1.14
N GLN A 209 -5.12 17.36 -0.36
CA GLN A 209 -4.38 17.86 0.78
C GLN A 209 -4.99 17.26 2.04
N ILE A 210 -4.15 16.70 2.91
CA ILE A 210 -4.58 16.14 4.19
C ILE A 210 -3.77 16.76 5.31
N THR A 211 -4.46 17.17 6.37
CA THR A 211 -3.88 17.77 7.57
C THR A 211 -4.27 16.95 8.78
N PHE A 212 -3.28 16.49 9.53
CA PHE A 212 -3.42 15.81 10.82
C PHE A 212 -3.19 16.82 11.95
N GLU A 213 -4.11 16.86 12.90
CA GLU A 213 -4.03 17.67 14.12
C GLU A 213 -4.31 16.76 15.30
N ASP A 214 -3.32 16.58 16.17
CA ASP A 214 -3.44 15.73 17.36
C ASP A 214 -2.67 16.38 18.53
N PRO A 215 -3.36 17.01 19.46
CA PRO A 215 -2.70 17.74 20.55
C PRO A 215 -1.99 16.82 21.57
N GLN A 216 -2.21 15.49 21.50
CA GLN A 216 -1.53 14.53 22.36
C GLN A 216 -0.28 13.93 21.70
N THR A 217 -0.14 14.02 20.38
CA THR A 217 1.00 13.44 19.68
C THR A 217 1.81 14.43 18.86
N LEU A 218 1.19 15.50 18.37
CA LEU A 218 1.81 16.49 17.50
C LEU A 218 1.97 17.85 18.19
N THR A 219 3.11 18.51 17.96
CA THR A 219 3.38 19.89 18.44
C THR A 219 2.75 20.95 17.54
N LYS A 220 2.46 20.60 16.28
CA LYS A 220 1.83 21.47 15.25
C LYS A 220 1.11 20.58 14.23
N PRO A 221 0.16 21.12 13.46
CA PRO A 221 -0.47 20.38 12.38
C PRO A 221 0.55 19.84 11.36
N LEU A 222 0.35 18.60 10.91
CA LEU A 222 1.10 17.95 9.82
C LEU A 222 0.25 17.96 8.56
N THR A 223 0.69 18.64 7.52
CA THR A 223 -0.03 18.71 6.25
C THR A 223 0.75 18.03 5.13
N LEU A 224 0.08 17.13 4.42
CA LEU A 224 0.61 16.43 3.26
C LEU A 224 -0.15 16.85 2.00
N SER A 225 0.55 16.85 0.86
CA SER A 225 -0.04 17.11 -0.46
C SER A 225 0.15 15.88 -1.34
N LEU A 226 -0.96 15.31 -1.78
CA LEU A 226 -1.04 14.06 -2.50
C LEU A 226 -1.74 14.29 -3.86
N VAL A 227 -1.60 13.32 -4.77
CA VAL A 227 -2.32 13.28 -6.02
C VAL A 227 -2.99 11.92 -6.15
N ILE A 228 -4.25 11.94 -6.55
CA ILE A 228 -5.03 10.74 -6.81
C ILE A 228 -5.32 10.72 -8.30
N ASP A 229 -4.96 9.62 -8.96
CA ASP A 229 -5.13 9.43 -10.40
C ASP A 229 -6.37 8.58 -10.68
N TYR A 230 -7.12 8.94 -11.71
CA TYR A 230 -8.23 8.12 -12.20
C TYR A 230 -7.68 6.80 -12.75
N ALA A 231 -8.29 5.69 -12.38
CA ALA A 231 -7.90 4.36 -12.83
C ALA A 231 -8.90 3.84 -13.89
N PRO A 232 -8.69 4.18 -15.19
CA PRO A 232 -9.57 3.72 -16.25
C PRO A 232 -9.29 2.28 -16.63
N ASP A 233 -10.29 1.66 -17.26
CA ASP A 233 -10.18 0.35 -17.93
C ASP A 233 -9.69 -0.78 -17.00
N THR A 234 -10.04 -0.68 -15.71
CA THR A 234 -9.76 -1.67 -14.67
C THR A 234 -10.89 -1.70 -13.65
N GLU A 235 -10.84 -2.65 -12.76
CA GLU A 235 -11.79 -2.85 -11.68
C GLU A 235 -11.07 -2.96 -10.34
N MET A 236 -11.79 -2.70 -9.26
CA MET A 236 -11.33 -2.89 -7.90
C MET A 236 -11.34 -4.39 -7.59
N LEU A 237 -10.26 -4.89 -7.01
CA LEU A 237 -10.13 -6.27 -6.61
C LEU A 237 -10.63 -6.48 -5.19
N GLU A 238 -11.00 -7.72 -4.87
CA GLU A 238 -11.22 -8.11 -3.49
C GLU A 238 -9.85 -8.26 -2.81
N SER A 239 -9.66 -7.54 -1.72
CA SER A 239 -8.45 -7.61 -0.90
C SER A 239 -8.83 -7.96 0.53
N ILE A 240 -8.58 -9.19 0.91
CA ILE A 240 -8.86 -9.72 2.23
C ILE A 240 -7.52 -9.94 2.94
N CYS A 241 -7.38 -9.35 4.11
CA CYS A 241 -6.26 -9.66 4.98
C CYS A 241 -6.57 -10.97 5.71
N GLU A 242 -5.70 -11.94 5.55
CA GLU A 242 -5.81 -13.23 6.23
C GLU A 242 -4.80 -13.28 7.38
N ASN A 243 -5.22 -13.86 8.50
CA ASN A 243 -4.28 -14.12 9.57
C ASN A 243 -3.34 -15.27 9.21
N GLU A 244 -2.24 -15.44 9.95
CA GLU A 244 -1.22 -16.45 9.65
C GLU A 244 -1.79 -17.86 9.43
N ARG A 245 -2.84 -18.22 10.16
CA ARG A 245 -3.48 -19.52 10.02
C ARG A 245 -4.19 -19.68 8.68
N ASP A 246 -4.88 -18.64 8.23
CA ASP A 246 -5.69 -18.69 7.01
C ASP A 246 -4.83 -18.51 5.77
N SER A 247 -3.82 -17.63 5.81
CA SER A 247 -2.84 -17.53 4.74
C SER A 247 -2.01 -18.80 4.55
N ALA A 248 -1.68 -19.50 5.64
CA ALA A 248 -1.05 -20.83 5.56
C ALA A 248 -1.95 -21.87 4.88
N HIS A 249 -3.26 -21.69 4.91
CA HIS A 249 -4.23 -22.61 4.32
C HIS A 249 -4.49 -22.35 2.84
N GLU A 250 -4.57 -21.08 2.43
CA GLU A 250 -4.87 -20.69 1.04
C GLU A 250 -3.63 -20.64 0.14
N VAL A 251 -2.51 -20.17 0.62
CA VAL A 251 -1.27 -20.11 -0.17
C VAL A 251 -0.62 -21.50 -0.33
N GLY A 252 -1.32 -22.53 0.12
CA GLY A 252 -0.94 -23.93 -0.04
C GLY A 252 0.47 -24.19 0.45
N LYS A 253 0.59 -24.63 1.67
CA LYS A 253 1.82 -25.00 2.36
C LYS A 253 2.76 -23.80 2.51
N VAL A 254 2.64 -23.11 3.62
CA VAL A 254 3.84 -22.55 4.25
C VAL A 254 4.82 -23.72 4.26
N SER A 255 5.84 -23.64 3.43
CA SER A 255 6.86 -24.67 3.42
C SER A 255 7.33 -24.77 4.87
N THR A 256 7.29 -25.96 5.40
CA THR A 256 7.92 -26.23 6.70
C THR A 256 9.38 -25.90 6.48
N GLY A 257 9.80 -24.70 6.92
CA GLY A 257 11.15 -24.23 6.70
C GLY A 257 12.18 -25.25 7.22
N VAL A 258 13.39 -25.19 6.71
CA VAL A 258 14.48 -25.97 7.26
C VAL A 258 14.94 -25.33 8.55
N GLU A 259 15.27 -26.14 9.56
CA GLU A 259 15.92 -25.61 10.75
C GLU A 259 17.38 -25.27 10.44
N LEU A 260 17.76 -24.00 10.66
CA LEU A 260 19.13 -23.52 10.57
C LEU A 260 19.66 -23.16 11.94
N GLY A 261 20.89 -23.58 12.22
CA GLY A 261 21.58 -23.22 13.48
C GLY A 261 21.84 -21.70 13.57
N SER A 262 21.82 -21.14 14.76
CA SER A 262 22.01 -19.70 15.02
C SER A 262 23.30 -19.16 14.36
N ALA A 263 24.39 -19.91 14.33
CA ALA A 263 25.64 -19.52 13.69
C ALA A 263 25.50 -19.29 12.18
N ILE A 264 24.59 -19.98 11.50
CA ILE A 264 24.28 -19.75 10.08
C ILE A 264 23.43 -18.48 9.95
N LEU A 265 22.42 -18.32 10.77
CA LEU A 265 21.52 -17.16 10.74
C LEU A 265 22.26 -15.86 11.07
N GLU A 266 23.18 -15.86 12.02
CA GLU A 266 24.00 -14.71 12.39
C GLU A 266 24.82 -14.15 11.21
N ARG A 267 25.19 -14.98 10.23
CA ARG A 267 25.93 -14.54 9.03
C ARG A 267 25.17 -13.55 8.18
N TYR A 268 23.83 -13.61 8.22
CA TYR A 268 22.95 -12.78 7.41
C TYR A 268 22.57 -11.45 8.07
N VAL A 269 22.82 -11.30 9.36
CA VAL A 269 22.56 -10.08 10.10
C VAL A 269 23.40 -8.92 9.53
N GLY A 270 22.74 -7.80 9.24
CA GLY A 270 23.43 -6.63 8.69
C GLY A 270 22.49 -5.70 7.91
N THR A 271 23.12 -4.71 7.31
CA THR A 271 22.43 -3.69 6.50
C THR A 271 22.76 -3.90 5.02
N TYR A 272 21.73 -3.80 4.18
CA TYR A 272 21.81 -4.04 2.75
C TYR A 272 21.28 -2.83 1.98
N GLU A 273 22.04 -2.31 1.03
CA GLU A 273 21.72 -1.10 0.28
C GLU A 273 21.30 -1.42 -1.15
N PHE A 274 20.21 -0.83 -1.61
CA PHE A 274 19.66 -1.07 -2.93
C PHE A 274 20.66 -0.72 -4.04
N ARG A 275 20.90 -1.70 -4.92
CA ARG A 275 21.80 -1.59 -6.07
C ARG A 275 21.05 -1.44 -7.40
N GLY A 276 19.91 -2.11 -7.55
CA GLY A 276 19.13 -2.08 -8.78
C GLY A 276 18.02 -3.12 -8.79
N GLY A 277 17.10 -2.99 -9.74
CA GLY A 277 15.98 -3.93 -9.96
C GLY A 277 16.02 -4.53 -11.35
N SER A 278 15.43 -5.72 -11.52
CA SER A 278 15.31 -6.39 -12.83
C SER A 278 14.26 -5.74 -13.73
N SER A 279 13.37 -4.92 -13.15
CA SER A 279 12.36 -4.15 -13.86
C SER A 279 12.22 -2.75 -13.26
N ALA A 280 11.60 -1.81 -13.99
CA ALA A 280 11.29 -0.48 -13.47
C ALA A 280 10.33 -0.56 -12.27
N LEU A 281 9.40 -1.53 -12.29
CA LEU A 281 8.45 -1.74 -11.20
C LEU A 281 9.15 -2.29 -9.95
N ALA A 282 10.04 -3.30 -10.09
CA ALA A 282 10.85 -3.82 -8.99
C ALA A 282 11.75 -2.73 -8.37
N ALA A 283 12.32 -1.84 -9.20
CA ALA A 283 13.08 -0.69 -8.71
C ALA A 283 12.19 0.33 -7.99
N GLY A 284 10.96 0.53 -8.45
CA GLY A 284 9.95 1.39 -7.81
C GLY A 284 9.52 0.83 -6.45
N ILE A 285 9.26 -0.47 -6.37
CA ILE A 285 8.90 -1.15 -5.12
C ILE A 285 10.06 -1.10 -4.11
N ALA A 286 11.31 -1.30 -4.57
CA ALA A 286 12.49 -1.14 -3.72
C ALA A 286 12.65 0.31 -3.22
N GLY A 287 12.29 1.30 -4.05
CA GLY A 287 12.19 2.70 -3.63
C GLY A 287 11.12 2.91 -2.55
N PHE A 288 10.01 2.21 -2.67
CA PHE A 288 8.90 2.22 -1.71
C PHE A 288 9.25 1.49 -0.40
N MET A 289 9.83 0.29 -0.48
CA MET A 289 10.23 -0.52 0.68
C MET A 289 11.46 0.04 1.42
N GLY A 290 12.04 1.11 0.91
CA GLY A 290 13.28 1.70 1.40
C GLY A 290 14.53 1.20 0.66
N ARG A 291 15.44 2.11 0.37
CA ARG A 291 16.72 1.79 -0.30
C ARG A 291 17.66 1.00 0.60
N THR A 292 17.42 0.98 1.89
CA THR A 292 18.21 0.26 2.89
C THR A 292 17.33 -0.78 3.56
N GLN A 293 17.78 -2.02 3.56
CA GLN A 293 17.15 -3.14 4.25
C GLN A 293 17.98 -3.55 5.44
N THR A 294 17.35 -3.84 6.57
CA THR A 294 18.04 -4.34 7.76
C THR A 294 17.62 -5.76 8.02
N VAL A 295 18.61 -6.65 8.16
CA VAL A 295 18.39 -8.04 8.60
C VAL A 295 18.86 -8.18 10.04
N ALA A 296 17.97 -8.62 10.90
CA ALA A 296 18.20 -8.84 12.32
C ALA A 296 17.84 -10.26 12.73
N LEU A 297 18.55 -10.81 13.71
CA LEU A 297 18.22 -12.10 14.35
C LEU A 297 17.58 -11.83 15.70
N ILE A 298 16.35 -12.29 15.91
CA ILE A 298 15.57 -12.08 17.11
C ILE A 298 14.94 -13.40 17.51
N ASP A 299 15.21 -13.86 18.74
CA ASP A 299 14.68 -15.10 19.28
C ASP A 299 14.83 -16.31 18.34
N GLY A 300 15.97 -16.38 17.61
CA GLY A 300 16.27 -17.46 16.68
C GLY A 300 15.63 -17.32 15.28
N THR A 301 14.90 -16.25 15.00
CA THR A 301 14.29 -15.96 13.70
C THR A 301 14.96 -14.76 13.05
N LEU A 302 15.30 -14.86 11.75
CA LEU A 302 15.73 -13.69 10.98
C LEU A 302 14.52 -12.83 10.61
N TYR A 303 14.71 -11.54 10.67
CA TYR A 303 13.74 -10.53 10.21
C TYR A 303 14.40 -9.63 9.17
N LEU A 304 13.70 -9.41 8.07
CA LEU A 304 14.02 -8.35 7.10
C LEU A 304 13.14 -7.13 7.42
N ASN A 305 13.74 -6.11 7.97
CA ASN A 305 13.01 -5.00 8.61
C ASN A 305 12.03 -5.52 9.67
N ALA A 306 10.73 -5.55 9.38
CA ALA A 306 9.71 -6.08 10.29
C ALA A 306 9.15 -7.45 9.87
N LEU A 307 9.59 -8.01 8.74
CA LEU A 307 9.03 -9.24 8.19
C LEU A 307 9.89 -10.45 8.56
N PRO A 308 9.30 -11.52 9.13
CA PRO A 308 10.03 -12.74 9.43
C PRO A 308 10.49 -13.42 8.14
N LEU A 309 11.68 -13.98 8.16
CA LEU A 309 12.28 -14.78 7.11
C LEU A 309 12.23 -16.26 7.49
N ILE A 310 11.51 -17.06 6.72
CA ILE A 310 11.35 -18.50 6.94
C ILE A 310 12.36 -19.24 6.06
N PRO A 311 13.37 -19.92 6.65
CA PRO A 311 14.42 -20.59 5.86
C PRO A 311 13.85 -21.68 4.97
N GLN A 312 14.16 -21.65 3.69
CA GLN A 312 13.87 -22.71 2.72
C GLN A 312 15.11 -23.53 2.37
N SER A 313 16.26 -22.90 2.46
CA SER A 313 17.58 -23.49 2.35
C SER A 313 18.56 -22.65 3.20
N GLU A 314 19.85 -22.97 3.15
CA GLU A 314 20.85 -22.18 3.85
C GLU A 314 20.84 -20.70 3.40
N THR A 315 20.58 -20.40 2.11
CA THR A 315 20.66 -19.04 1.57
C THR A 315 19.31 -18.43 1.16
N ARG A 316 18.25 -19.25 1.05
CA ARG A 316 16.94 -18.83 0.59
C ARG A 316 15.93 -18.88 1.72
N PHE A 317 15.17 -17.79 1.83
CA PHE A 317 14.14 -17.58 2.84
C PHE A 317 12.87 -17.08 2.15
N ASP A 318 11.73 -17.54 2.61
CA ASP A 318 10.44 -16.97 2.23
C ASP A 318 9.97 -15.96 3.25
N SER A 319 9.23 -14.95 2.79
CA SER A 319 8.59 -13.94 3.60
C SER A 319 7.24 -13.57 2.98
N THR A 320 6.44 -12.78 3.67
CA THR A 320 5.15 -12.32 3.15
C THR A 320 5.35 -11.54 1.84
N GLY A 321 4.89 -12.12 0.72
CA GLY A 321 4.90 -11.51 -0.61
C GLY A 321 6.26 -11.44 -1.31
N ALA A 322 7.32 -12.01 -0.74
CA ALA A 322 8.65 -12.00 -1.36
C ALA A 322 9.48 -13.22 -0.94
N ALA A 323 10.43 -13.63 -1.80
CA ALA A 323 11.49 -14.53 -1.42
C ALA A 323 12.79 -13.73 -1.26
N ALA A 324 13.54 -14.00 -0.20
CA ALA A 324 14.83 -13.41 0.08
C ALA A 324 15.94 -14.44 -0.19
N GLU A 325 16.90 -14.12 -1.05
CA GLU A 325 18.05 -14.96 -1.33
C GLU A 325 19.34 -14.22 -1.03
N PHE A 326 20.11 -14.72 -0.07
CA PHE A 326 21.40 -14.12 0.30
C PHE A 326 22.50 -14.60 -0.65
N ILE A 327 23.27 -13.64 -1.14
CA ILE A 327 24.42 -13.89 -2.01
C ILE A 327 25.65 -14.16 -1.13
N VAL A 328 26.19 -15.36 -1.26
CA VAL A 328 27.38 -15.79 -0.52
C VAL A 328 28.52 -15.98 -1.52
N ASP A 329 29.70 -15.40 -1.22
CA ASP A 329 30.89 -15.56 -2.06
C ASP A 329 31.60 -16.92 -1.84
N THR A 330 32.65 -17.17 -2.60
CA THR A 330 33.42 -18.41 -2.53
C THR A 330 34.14 -18.63 -1.19
N ASN A 331 34.27 -17.57 -0.37
CA ASN A 331 34.89 -17.63 0.96
C ASN A 331 33.82 -17.82 2.06
N GLY A 332 32.54 -17.94 1.69
CA GLY A 332 31.44 -18.07 2.62
C GLY A 332 30.95 -16.75 3.22
N SER A 333 31.41 -15.60 2.72
CA SER A 333 30.97 -14.29 3.19
C SER A 333 29.69 -13.84 2.47
N VAL A 334 28.76 -13.30 3.23
CA VAL A 334 27.52 -12.75 2.65
C VAL A 334 27.82 -11.37 2.05
N THR A 335 27.57 -11.23 0.75
CA THR A 335 27.89 -10.02 -0.01
C THR A 335 26.67 -9.21 -0.45
N GLY A 336 25.48 -9.84 -0.44
CA GLY A 336 24.28 -9.18 -0.90
C GLY A 336 23.01 -9.95 -0.59
N LEU A 337 21.89 -9.37 -1.04
CA LEU A 337 20.54 -9.90 -0.89
C LEU A 337 19.76 -9.63 -2.18
N ILE A 338 19.00 -10.62 -2.64
CA ILE A 338 18.02 -10.49 -3.70
C ILE A 338 16.64 -10.68 -3.07
N LEU A 339 15.76 -9.73 -3.29
CA LEU A 339 14.33 -9.86 -2.97
C LEU A 339 13.57 -10.10 -4.26
N SER A 340 13.02 -11.29 -4.41
CA SER A 340 12.22 -11.71 -5.57
C SER A 340 10.74 -11.56 -5.25
N GLN A 341 10.04 -10.83 -6.09
CA GLN A 341 8.60 -10.60 -6.03
C GLN A 341 7.98 -10.91 -7.40
N THR A 342 6.65 -10.91 -7.48
CA THR A 342 5.93 -11.15 -8.74
C THR A 342 6.34 -10.17 -9.84
N GLU A 343 6.69 -8.94 -9.46
CA GLU A 343 7.05 -7.82 -10.34
C GLU A 343 8.53 -7.84 -10.77
N GLY A 344 9.33 -8.72 -10.18
CA GLY A 344 10.75 -8.88 -10.49
C GLY A 344 11.65 -8.81 -9.26
N ASP A 345 12.95 -8.82 -9.49
CA ASP A 345 13.97 -8.88 -8.46
C ASP A 345 14.51 -7.50 -8.09
N ALA A 346 14.63 -7.22 -6.80
CA ALA A 346 15.38 -6.10 -6.25
C ALA A 346 16.68 -6.62 -5.63
N LYS A 347 17.83 -5.99 -5.99
CA LYS A 347 19.16 -6.41 -5.58
C LYS A 347 19.77 -5.39 -4.63
N TYR A 348 20.38 -5.90 -3.58
CA TYR A 348 20.99 -5.12 -2.52
C TYR A 348 22.41 -5.61 -2.26
N ASP A 349 23.34 -4.70 -2.08
CA ASP A 349 24.71 -4.99 -1.65
C ASP A 349 24.81 -4.85 -0.13
N ARG A 350 25.47 -5.79 0.54
CA ARG A 350 25.71 -5.71 1.98
C ARG A 350 26.68 -4.57 2.29
N LYS A 351 26.34 -3.75 3.28
CA LYS A 351 27.26 -2.74 3.82
C LYS A 351 28.32 -3.40 4.70
N PRO A 352 29.55 -2.88 4.65
CA PRO A 352 30.62 -3.34 5.53
C PRO A 352 30.29 -3.23 7.01
#